data_d0a37933aa8c49e00fb2c428cd496145
#
_entry.id   d0a37933aa8c49e00fb2c428cd496145
#
_cell.length_a   1.000
_cell.length_b   1.000
_cell.length_c   1.000
_cell.angle_alpha   90.00
_cell.angle_beta   90.00
_cell.angle_gamma   90.00
#
_symmetry.space_group_name_H-M   'P 1'
#
loop_
_entity.id
_entity.type
_entity.pdbx_description
1 polymer ?
#
loop_
_entity_poly.entity_id
_entity_poly.type
_entity_poly.pdbx_seq_one_letter_code
_entity_poly.pdbx_strand_id
1 'polypeptide(L)'
;MKARFTPALFAHAEAVLGQLLRFDHPADAVVSRYFREHRQLGHADRAFVAETVFAVLRRGRSIEARCAGQLSDRRRLLATLAVVRGWSQRELAPVLKANEEGWLAEVKAMSDADWPAAVRCDLPDWLYERLAVQFGADEVPALARAMNQSAPLDLRVNTLKTDRDTLLAKLAADDIAAQPGALSPLAVRLRDKPALAKHPLFLDGAFEVQDEGSQLLGFLLEPKRG
;
A
#
# COMPACT_ATOMS: atom_id res chain seq x y z
N MET A 1 -7.68 -2.63 16.94
CA MET A 1 -8.38 -3.94 17.06
C MET A 1 -8.27 -4.61 15.67
N LYS A 2 -7.72 -5.84 15.59
CA LYS A 2 -7.64 -6.57 14.30
C LYS A 2 -9.05 -7.05 13.90
N ALA A 3 -9.35 -7.02 12.59
CA ALA A 3 -10.58 -7.59 12.04
C ALA A 3 -10.64 -9.09 12.36
N ARG A 4 -11.82 -9.58 12.73
CA ARG A 4 -12.05 -11.03 12.83
C ARG A 4 -12.20 -11.59 11.42
N PHE A 5 -11.26 -12.43 11.01
CA PHE A 5 -11.30 -13.05 9.69
C PHE A 5 -12.46 -14.06 9.61
N THR A 6 -13.36 -13.84 8.67
CA THR A 6 -14.57 -14.65 8.46
C THR A 6 -14.79 -14.88 6.96
N PRO A 7 -15.57 -15.92 6.59
CA PRO A 7 -15.96 -16.11 5.18
C PRO A 7 -16.66 -14.89 4.57
N ALA A 8 -17.48 -14.18 5.34
CA ALA A 8 -18.17 -12.98 4.88
C ALA A 8 -17.16 -11.84 4.57
N LEU A 9 -16.15 -11.62 5.44
CA LEU A 9 -15.12 -10.62 5.22
C LEU A 9 -14.27 -10.96 3.97
N PHE A 10 -13.93 -12.23 3.79
CA PHE A 10 -13.23 -12.70 2.60
C PHE A 10 -14.06 -12.49 1.32
N ALA A 11 -15.37 -12.77 1.37
CA ALA A 11 -16.27 -12.54 0.23
C ALA A 11 -16.34 -11.04 -0.15
N HIS A 12 -16.30 -10.13 0.83
CA HIS A 12 -16.18 -8.70 0.54
C HIS A 12 -14.87 -8.37 -0.19
N ALA A 13 -13.74 -8.93 0.24
CA ALA A 13 -12.46 -8.72 -0.47
C ALA A 13 -12.49 -9.27 -1.89
N GLU A 14 -13.10 -10.45 -2.11
CA GLU A 14 -13.28 -11.05 -3.44
C GLU A 14 -14.16 -10.19 -4.35
N ALA A 15 -15.27 -9.68 -3.85
CA ALA A 15 -16.18 -8.80 -4.60
C ALA A 15 -15.50 -7.47 -4.99
N VAL A 16 -14.74 -6.86 -4.09
CA VAL A 16 -13.96 -5.65 -4.38
C VAL A 16 -12.89 -5.93 -5.43
N LEU A 17 -12.14 -7.03 -5.28
CA LEU A 17 -11.08 -7.40 -6.22
C LEU A 17 -11.62 -7.60 -7.63
N GLY A 18 -12.75 -8.29 -7.78
CA GLY A 18 -13.38 -8.48 -9.08
C GLY A 18 -13.81 -7.18 -9.77
N GLN A 19 -14.15 -6.13 -9.00
CA GLN A 19 -14.40 -4.81 -9.55
C GLN A 19 -13.10 -4.09 -9.92
N LEU A 20 -12.06 -4.19 -9.10
CA LEU A 20 -10.75 -3.56 -9.31
C LEU A 20 -10.05 -4.08 -10.56
N LEU A 21 -10.11 -5.40 -10.81
CA LEU A 21 -9.42 -6.04 -11.94
C LEU A 21 -10.08 -5.76 -13.31
N ARG A 22 -11.19 -5.04 -13.34
CA ARG A 22 -11.75 -4.49 -14.59
C ARG A 22 -10.96 -3.26 -15.07
N PHE A 23 -10.30 -2.55 -14.17
CA PHE A 23 -9.54 -1.32 -14.43
C PHE A 23 -10.37 -0.20 -15.08
N ASP A 24 -11.69 -0.20 -14.88
CA ASP A 24 -12.62 0.81 -15.43
C ASP A 24 -12.51 2.17 -14.70
N HIS A 25 -12.03 2.15 -13.45
CA HIS A 25 -11.92 3.32 -12.58
C HIS A 25 -10.67 3.24 -11.70
N PRO A 26 -10.18 4.38 -11.17
CA PRO A 26 -9.10 4.39 -10.18
C PRO A 26 -9.42 3.50 -8.98
N ALA A 27 -8.44 2.73 -8.52
CA ALA A 27 -8.64 1.70 -7.51
C ALA A 27 -9.18 2.25 -6.17
N ASP A 28 -8.72 3.41 -5.75
CA ASP A 28 -9.18 4.11 -4.55
C ASP A 28 -10.64 4.54 -4.66
N ALA A 29 -11.08 4.98 -5.84
CA ALA A 29 -12.47 5.36 -6.10
C ALA A 29 -13.40 4.13 -6.04
N VAL A 30 -12.97 2.97 -6.60
CA VAL A 30 -13.72 1.71 -6.54
C VAL A 30 -13.87 1.26 -5.08
N VAL A 31 -12.79 1.20 -4.31
CA VAL A 31 -12.79 0.80 -2.89
C VAL A 31 -13.66 1.75 -2.07
N SER A 32 -13.52 3.06 -2.26
CA SER A 32 -14.31 4.07 -1.55
C SER A 32 -15.80 3.97 -1.86
N ARG A 33 -16.17 3.72 -3.11
CA ARG A 33 -17.56 3.48 -3.52
C ARG A 33 -18.12 2.24 -2.84
N TYR A 34 -17.39 1.14 -2.92
CA TYR A 34 -17.80 -0.12 -2.28
C TYR A 34 -18.06 0.04 -0.78
N PHE A 35 -17.20 0.76 -0.06
CA PHE A 35 -17.41 1.00 1.38
C PHE A 35 -18.57 1.94 1.71
N ARG A 36 -18.96 2.82 0.80
CA ARG A 36 -20.18 3.63 0.96
C ARG A 36 -21.45 2.79 0.81
N GLU A 37 -21.42 1.81 -0.08
CA GLU A 37 -22.53 0.87 -0.33
C GLU A 37 -22.63 -0.20 0.77
N HIS A 38 -21.51 -0.55 1.44
CA HIS A 38 -21.42 -1.59 2.48
C HIS A 38 -21.10 -0.97 3.84
N ARG A 39 -22.04 -0.17 4.38
CA ARG A 39 -21.86 0.60 5.62
C ARG A 39 -21.71 -0.28 6.87
N GLN A 40 -22.15 -1.54 6.83
CA GLN A 40 -22.01 -2.54 7.90
C GLN A 40 -20.54 -2.94 8.16
N LEU A 41 -19.63 -2.70 7.20
CA LEU A 41 -18.20 -2.96 7.40
C LEU A 41 -17.61 -1.94 8.38
N GLY A 42 -17.12 -2.44 9.52
CA GLY A 42 -16.41 -1.64 10.51
C GLY A 42 -15.04 -1.15 9.99
N HIS A 43 -14.41 -0.26 10.76
CA HIS A 43 -13.10 0.31 10.39
C HIS A 43 -12.03 -0.77 10.16
N ALA A 44 -11.94 -1.77 11.05
CA ALA A 44 -10.98 -2.86 10.93
C ALA A 44 -11.24 -3.75 9.70
N ASP A 45 -12.51 -4.00 9.37
CA ASP A 45 -12.89 -4.80 8.20
C ASP A 45 -12.54 -4.06 6.90
N ARG A 46 -12.83 -2.76 6.83
CA ARG A 46 -12.46 -1.90 5.69
C ARG A 46 -10.94 -1.85 5.50
N ALA A 47 -10.19 -1.72 6.58
CA ALA A 47 -8.73 -1.74 6.53
C ALA A 47 -8.22 -3.08 5.98
N PHE A 48 -8.75 -4.22 6.49
CA PHE A 48 -8.39 -5.55 6.00
C PHE A 48 -8.67 -5.70 4.51
N VAL A 49 -9.88 -5.35 4.05
CA VAL A 49 -10.27 -5.47 2.63
C VAL A 49 -9.37 -4.59 1.77
N ALA A 50 -9.22 -3.31 2.10
CA ALA A 50 -8.40 -2.38 1.32
C ALA A 50 -6.93 -2.84 1.24
N GLU A 51 -6.29 -3.16 2.38
CA GLU A 51 -4.90 -3.62 2.41
C GLU A 51 -4.70 -4.89 1.57
N THR A 52 -5.66 -5.82 1.62
CA THR A 52 -5.55 -7.09 0.90
C THR A 52 -5.67 -6.90 -0.61
N VAL A 53 -6.69 -6.16 -1.07
CA VAL A 53 -6.88 -5.96 -2.52
C VAL A 53 -5.77 -5.07 -3.13
N PHE A 54 -5.30 -4.06 -2.41
CA PHE A 54 -4.15 -3.27 -2.85
C PHE A 54 -2.84 -4.08 -2.85
N ALA A 55 -2.69 -5.07 -1.95
CA ALA A 55 -1.56 -5.98 -1.99
C ALA A 55 -1.61 -6.87 -3.23
N VAL A 56 -2.80 -7.37 -3.64
CA VAL A 56 -2.97 -8.10 -4.91
C VAL A 56 -2.55 -7.23 -6.08
N LEU A 57 -3.00 -5.96 -6.16
CA LEU A 57 -2.64 -5.07 -7.26
C LEU A 57 -1.14 -4.80 -7.34
N ARG A 58 -0.49 -4.57 -6.20
CA ARG A 58 0.96 -4.31 -6.15
C ARG A 58 1.82 -5.54 -6.46
N ARG A 59 1.32 -6.73 -6.16
CA ARG A 59 2.05 -8.01 -6.29
C ARG A 59 1.45 -8.88 -7.40
N GLY A 60 0.76 -8.27 -8.36
CA GLY A 60 -0.04 -8.95 -9.35
C GLY A 60 0.74 -9.98 -10.14
N ARG A 61 1.93 -9.64 -10.66
CA ARG A 61 2.72 -10.52 -11.52
C ARG A 61 3.26 -11.74 -10.77
N SER A 62 3.85 -11.53 -9.58
CA SER A 62 4.37 -12.63 -8.77
C SER A 62 3.26 -13.53 -8.23
N ILE A 63 2.11 -12.97 -7.87
CA ILE A 63 0.94 -13.74 -7.43
C ILE A 63 0.34 -14.53 -8.59
N GLU A 64 0.22 -13.96 -9.78
CA GLU A 64 -0.27 -14.67 -10.96
C GLU A 64 0.65 -15.82 -11.37
N ALA A 65 1.96 -15.60 -11.34
CA ALA A 65 2.94 -16.64 -11.59
C ALA A 65 2.80 -17.81 -10.58
N ARG A 66 2.57 -17.52 -9.30
CA ARG A 66 2.36 -18.54 -8.26
C ARG A 66 1.05 -19.30 -8.46
N CYS A 67 0.03 -18.69 -9.04
CA CYS A 67 -1.23 -19.40 -9.32
C CYS A 67 -1.13 -20.40 -10.48
N ALA A 68 -0.04 -20.42 -11.24
CA ALA A 68 0.30 -21.41 -12.26
C ALA A 68 -0.87 -21.78 -13.20
N GLY A 69 -1.51 -20.77 -13.81
CA GLY A 69 -2.61 -20.95 -14.76
C GLY A 69 -3.98 -21.26 -14.13
N GLN A 70 -4.06 -21.47 -12.83
CA GLN A 70 -5.33 -21.68 -12.12
C GLN A 70 -5.84 -20.36 -11.51
N LEU A 71 -5.93 -19.33 -12.32
CA LEU A 71 -6.16 -17.97 -11.90
C LEU A 71 -7.65 -17.69 -11.65
N SER A 72 -7.97 -17.18 -10.44
CA SER A 72 -9.27 -16.61 -10.09
C SER A 72 -9.05 -15.54 -9.01
N ASP A 73 -10.03 -14.66 -8.82
CA ASP A 73 -9.94 -13.61 -7.78
C ASP A 73 -9.75 -14.21 -6.40
N ARG A 74 -10.46 -15.30 -6.13
CA ARG A 74 -10.33 -16.08 -4.91
C ARG A 74 -8.89 -16.60 -4.70
N ARG A 75 -8.28 -17.18 -5.72
CA ARG A 75 -6.92 -17.71 -5.64
C ARG A 75 -5.88 -16.60 -5.51
N ARG A 76 -6.05 -15.48 -6.22
CA ARG A 76 -5.21 -14.30 -6.02
C ARG A 76 -5.23 -13.82 -4.57
N LEU A 77 -6.41 -13.75 -3.94
CA LEU A 77 -6.55 -13.37 -2.53
C LEU A 77 -5.89 -14.36 -1.58
N LEU A 78 -6.14 -15.66 -1.75
CA LEU A 78 -5.55 -16.71 -0.91
C LEU A 78 -4.02 -16.71 -1.02
N ALA A 79 -3.47 -16.65 -2.22
CA ALA A 79 -2.03 -16.56 -2.45
C ALA A 79 -1.44 -15.30 -1.82
N THR A 80 -2.10 -14.14 -1.97
CA THR A 80 -1.65 -12.87 -1.38
C THR A 80 -1.67 -12.93 0.15
N LEU A 81 -2.70 -13.46 0.77
CA LEU A 81 -2.76 -13.62 2.22
C LEU A 81 -1.67 -14.56 2.72
N ALA A 82 -1.42 -15.68 2.02
CA ALA A 82 -0.46 -16.68 2.43
C ALA A 82 1.00 -16.25 2.20
N VAL A 83 1.31 -15.64 1.05
CA VAL A 83 2.69 -15.35 0.63
C VAL A 83 3.11 -13.93 0.99
N VAL A 84 2.25 -12.94 0.72
CA VAL A 84 2.58 -11.53 0.93
C VAL A 84 2.32 -11.09 2.37
N ARG A 85 1.20 -11.54 2.96
CA ARG A 85 0.83 -11.21 4.34
C ARG A 85 1.29 -12.26 5.37
N GLY A 86 1.90 -13.36 4.93
CA GLY A 86 2.51 -14.37 5.79
C GLY A 86 1.53 -15.23 6.59
N TRP A 87 0.25 -15.28 6.17
CA TRP A 87 -0.77 -16.05 6.91
C TRP A 87 -0.52 -17.54 6.79
N SER A 88 -0.69 -18.22 7.90
CA SER A 88 -0.65 -19.68 7.98
C SER A 88 -1.93 -20.30 7.40
N GLN A 89 -1.84 -21.58 7.02
CA GLN A 89 -3.00 -22.35 6.57
C GLN A 89 -4.10 -22.40 7.66
N ARG A 90 -3.70 -22.45 8.94
CA ARG A 90 -4.62 -22.41 10.08
C ARG A 90 -5.41 -21.12 10.16
N GLU A 91 -4.78 -19.98 9.89
CA GLU A 91 -5.47 -18.67 9.85
C GLU A 91 -6.43 -18.57 8.67
N LEU A 92 -6.13 -19.23 7.55
CA LEU A 92 -6.95 -19.28 6.34
C LEU A 92 -8.05 -20.36 6.40
N ALA A 93 -7.95 -21.32 7.33
CA ALA A 93 -8.90 -22.44 7.44
C ALA A 93 -10.40 -22.05 7.42
N PRO A 94 -10.83 -20.91 7.99
CA PRO A 94 -12.26 -20.53 7.93
C PRO A 94 -12.79 -20.32 6.49
N VAL A 95 -11.93 -20.11 5.51
CA VAL A 95 -12.31 -19.83 4.12
C VAL A 95 -11.81 -20.86 3.12
N LEU A 96 -10.84 -21.70 3.49
CA LEU A 96 -10.29 -22.71 2.60
C LEU A 96 -11.32 -23.79 2.27
N LYS A 97 -11.35 -24.19 1.01
CA LYS A 97 -12.05 -25.39 0.54
C LYS A 97 -11.10 -26.59 0.56
N ALA A 98 -11.65 -27.80 0.69
CA ALA A 98 -10.84 -29.02 0.79
C ALA A 98 -9.83 -29.19 -0.37
N ASN A 99 -10.18 -28.77 -1.57
CA ASN A 99 -9.30 -28.85 -2.74
C ASN A 99 -8.30 -27.69 -2.87
N GLU A 100 -8.30 -26.73 -1.93
CA GLU A 100 -7.41 -25.56 -1.94
C GLU A 100 -6.21 -25.72 -0.98
N GLU A 101 -6.27 -26.65 -0.01
CA GLU A 101 -5.22 -26.81 1.00
C GLU A 101 -3.90 -27.27 0.39
N GLY A 102 -3.93 -28.29 -0.46
CA GLY A 102 -2.75 -28.79 -1.17
C GLY A 102 -2.18 -27.74 -2.12
N TRP A 103 -3.03 -27.11 -2.93
CA TRP A 103 -2.63 -26.03 -3.81
C TRP A 103 -1.97 -24.87 -3.05
N LEU A 104 -2.52 -24.46 -1.91
CA LEU A 104 -1.96 -23.34 -1.13
C LEU A 104 -0.58 -23.71 -0.53
N ALA A 105 -0.38 -24.98 -0.16
CA ALA A 105 0.91 -25.44 0.30
C ALA A 105 1.96 -25.38 -0.83
N GLU A 106 1.60 -25.80 -2.05
CA GLU A 106 2.45 -25.68 -3.24
C GLU A 106 2.79 -24.21 -3.54
N VAL A 107 1.79 -23.31 -3.54
CA VAL A 107 1.98 -21.86 -3.74
C VAL A 107 2.96 -21.27 -2.73
N LYS A 108 2.90 -21.69 -1.47
CA LYS A 108 3.83 -21.22 -0.42
C LYS A 108 5.24 -21.76 -0.59
N ALA A 109 5.38 -23.03 -1.03
CA ALA A 109 6.66 -23.70 -1.21
C ALA A 109 7.36 -23.29 -2.52
N MET A 110 6.64 -22.67 -3.47
CA MET A 110 7.16 -22.36 -4.79
C MET A 110 8.32 -21.36 -4.71
N SER A 111 9.48 -21.76 -5.26
CA SER A 111 10.62 -20.86 -5.47
C SER A 111 10.35 -19.90 -6.63
N ASP A 112 10.85 -18.69 -6.50
CA ASP A 112 10.81 -17.66 -7.55
C ASP A 112 12.20 -17.43 -8.19
N ALA A 113 13.19 -18.26 -7.84
CA ALA A 113 14.58 -18.08 -8.29
C ALA A 113 14.71 -18.07 -9.82
N ASP A 114 13.95 -18.92 -10.50
CA ASP A 114 14.01 -19.09 -11.96
C ASP A 114 13.01 -18.18 -12.71
N TRP A 115 12.29 -17.32 -12.01
CA TRP A 115 11.35 -16.43 -12.66
C TRP A 115 12.06 -15.25 -13.33
N PRO A 116 11.47 -14.72 -14.42
CA PRO A 116 11.96 -13.47 -15.00
C PRO A 116 12.08 -12.37 -13.94
N ALA A 117 13.15 -11.62 -13.99
CA ALA A 117 13.44 -10.59 -12.98
C ALA A 117 12.31 -9.56 -12.86
N ALA A 118 11.67 -9.18 -13.96
CA ALA A 118 10.52 -8.29 -13.96
C ALA A 118 9.32 -8.86 -13.17
N VAL A 119 9.08 -10.18 -13.27
CA VAL A 119 8.03 -10.88 -12.49
C VAL A 119 8.35 -10.89 -11.00
N ARG A 120 9.61 -11.19 -10.65
CA ARG A 120 10.08 -11.14 -9.24
C ARG A 120 9.96 -9.76 -8.63
N CYS A 121 10.12 -8.72 -9.45
CA CYS A 121 10.00 -7.32 -9.05
C CYS A 121 8.56 -6.79 -9.08
N ASP A 122 7.59 -7.57 -9.57
CA ASP A 122 6.21 -7.12 -9.81
C ASP A 122 6.11 -5.89 -10.71
N LEU A 123 7.05 -5.74 -11.66
CA LEU A 123 7.10 -4.63 -12.61
C LEU A 123 6.68 -5.10 -14.02
N PRO A 124 5.98 -4.28 -14.80
CA PRO A 124 5.86 -4.53 -16.25
C PRO A 124 7.24 -4.64 -16.91
N ASP A 125 7.38 -5.51 -17.93
CA ASP A 125 8.67 -5.76 -18.56
C ASP A 125 9.33 -4.47 -19.09
N TRP A 126 8.56 -3.64 -19.79
CA TRP A 126 9.04 -2.35 -20.31
C TRP A 126 9.55 -1.40 -19.22
N LEU A 127 8.94 -1.43 -18.02
CA LEU A 127 9.37 -0.60 -16.90
C LEU A 127 10.63 -1.17 -16.24
N TYR A 128 10.68 -2.49 -16.07
CA TYR A 128 11.87 -3.17 -15.57
C TYR A 128 13.10 -2.87 -16.47
N GLU A 129 12.94 -3.00 -17.79
CA GLU A 129 14.00 -2.73 -18.75
C GLU A 129 14.51 -1.29 -18.68
N ARG A 130 13.61 -0.31 -18.62
CA ARG A 130 13.98 1.11 -18.47
C ARG A 130 14.73 1.39 -17.18
N LEU A 131 14.27 0.82 -16.06
CA LEU A 131 14.94 0.98 -14.77
C LEU A 131 16.30 0.28 -14.76
N ALA A 132 16.41 -0.89 -15.39
CA ALA A 132 17.68 -1.61 -15.51
C ALA A 132 18.72 -0.83 -16.34
N VAL A 133 18.28 -0.15 -17.39
CA VAL A 133 19.18 0.74 -18.17
C VAL A 133 19.63 1.95 -17.35
N GLN A 134 18.75 2.52 -16.53
CA GLN A 134 19.03 3.74 -15.78
C GLN A 134 19.84 3.48 -14.49
N PHE A 135 19.54 2.41 -13.76
CA PHE A 135 20.09 2.15 -12.42
C PHE A 135 20.99 0.91 -12.35
N GLY A 136 21.00 0.08 -13.40
CA GLY A 136 21.62 -1.24 -13.38
C GLY A 136 20.64 -2.33 -12.95
N ALA A 137 20.73 -3.51 -13.58
CA ALA A 137 19.82 -4.64 -13.34
C ALA A 137 19.87 -5.13 -11.88
N ASP A 138 21.02 -5.03 -11.21
CA ASP A 138 21.22 -5.46 -9.82
C ASP A 138 20.56 -4.54 -8.82
N GLU A 139 20.34 -3.26 -9.14
CA GLU A 139 19.67 -2.28 -8.26
C GLU A 139 18.14 -2.32 -8.36
N VAL A 140 17.60 -2.75 -9.51
CA VAL A 140 16.13 -2.75 -9.71
C VAL A 140 15.39 -3.58 -8.65
N PRO A 141 15.86 -4.75 -8.20
CA PRO A 141 15.20 -5.49 -7.13
C PRO A 141 15.14 -4.74 -5.80
N ALA A 142 16.16 -3.97 -5.46
CA ALA A 142 16.16 -3.14 -4.25
C ALA A 142 15.16 -2.00 -4.37
N LEU A 143 15.14 -1.32 -5.52
CA LEU A 143 14.17 -0.27 -5.85
C LEU A 143 12.73 -0.80 -5.80
N ALA A 144 12.45 -1.95 -6.44
CA ALA A 144 11.13 -2.57 -6.45
C ALA A 144 10.66 -2.94 -5.04
N ARG A 145 11.55 -3.46 -4.18
CA ARG A 145 11.24 -3.71 -2.78
C ARG A 145 10.87 -2.43 -2.04
N ALA A 146 11.63 -1.35 -2.23
CA ALA A 146 11.35 -0.06 -1.61
C ALA A 146 9.98 0.50 -2.06
N MET A 147 9.67 0.44 -3.36
CA MET A 147 8.37 0.87 -3.91
C MET A 147 7.18 0.07 -3.38
N ASN A 148 7.39 -1.19 -2.99
CA ASN A 148 6.35 -2.05 -2.43
C ASN A 148 6.17 -1.95 -0.91
N GLN A 149 6.98 -1.15 -0.22
CA GLN A 149 6.79 -0.87 1.20
C GLN A 149 5.62 0.08 1.44
N SER A 150 5.10 0.07 2.68
CA SER A 150 4.11 1.07 3.08
C SER A 150 4.76 2.45 3.05
N ALA A 151 4.22 3.36 2.23
CA ALA A 151 4.70 4.73 2.19
C ALA A 151 4.64 5.37 3.59
N PRO A 152 5.64 6.14 4.01
CA PRO A 152 5.54 6.95 5.21
C PRO A 152 4.42 7.99 5.05
N LEU A 153 4.00 8.59 6.15
CA LEU A 153 3.11 9.75 6.10
C LEU A 153 3.94 10.99 6.40
N ASP A 154 4.18 11.77 5.37
CA ASP A 154 4.95 13.00 5.47
C ASP A 154 4.03 14.22 5.36
N LEU A 155 4.36 15.24 6.13
CA LEU A 155 3.70 16.55 6.13
C LEU A 155 4.68 17.59 5.59
N ARG A 156 4.18 18.55 4.83
CA ARG A 156 4.91 19.77 4.46
C ARG A 156 4.46 20.92 5.33
N VAL A 157 5.40 21.55 6.02
CA VAL A 157 5.15 22.74 6.82
C VAL A 157 4.79 23.92 5.94
N ASN A 158 3.73 24.65 6.28
CA ASN A 158 3.39 25.93 5.68
C ASN A 158 4.17 27.05 6.37
N THR A 159 5.26 27.47 5.76
CA THR A 159 6.17 28.49 6.31
C THR A 159 5.55 29.89 6.41
N LEU A 160 4.38 30.13 5.84
CA LEU A 160 3.62 31.37 6.03
C LEU A 160 2.89 31.40 7.38
N LYS A 161 2.72 30.26 8.04
CA LYS A 161 1.95 30.12 9.28
C LYS A 161 2.75 29.61 10.46
N THR A 162 3.75 28.79 10.22
CA THR A 162 4.56 28.17 11.28
C THR A 162 5.91 27.71 10.72
N ASP A 163 6.80 27.27 11.57
CA ASP A 163 8.06 26.59 11.24
C ASP A 163 7.98 25.11 11.63
N ARG A 164 9.00 24.35 11.20
CA ARG A 164 9.06 22.90 11.41
C ARG A 164 9.13 22.51 12.89
N ASP A 165 9.95 23.24 13.67
CA ASP A 165 10.18 22.89 15.06
C ASP A 165 8.93 23.22 15.91
N THR A 166 8.29 24.32 15.64
CA THR A 166 6.99 24.69 16.23
C THR A 166 5.90 23.67 15.88
N LEU A 167 5.85 23.19 14.61
CA LEU A 167 4.89 22.15 14.22
C LEU A 167 5.16 20.84 14.94
N LEU A 168 6.43 20.40 15.04
CA LEU A 168 6.82 19.20 15.78
C LEU A 168 6.39 19.27 17.24
N ALA A 169 6.64 20.40 17.90
CA ALA A 169 6.25 20.62 19.30
C ALA A 169 4.72 20.54 19.49
N LYS A 170 3.94 21.12 18.58
CA LYS A 170 2.47 21.08 18.63
C LYS A 170 1.94 19.66 18.39
N LEU A 171 2.48 18.93 17.41
CA LEU A 171 2.09 17.53 17.15
C LEU A 171 2.41 16.64 18.37
N ALA A 172 3.56 16.86 19.01
CA ALA A 172 3.92 16.12 20.23
C ALA A 172 2.97 16.42 21.40
N ALA A 173 2.49 17.66 21.53
CA ALA A 173 1.50 18.05 22.54
C ALA A 173 0.12 17.37 22.30
N ASP A 174 -0.17 17.00 21.05
CA ASP A 174 -1.38 16.28 20.64
C ASP A 174 -1.15 14.73 20.57
N ASP A 175 -0.10 14.21 21.21
CA ASP A 175 0.30 12.80 21.23
C ASP A 175 0.57 12.20 19.82
N ILE A 176 0.90 13.04 18.84
CA ILE A 176 1.27 12.60 17.49
C ILE A 176 2.80 12.50 17.38
N ALA A 177 3.32 11.27 17.36
CA ALA A 177 4.75 11.03 17.24
C ALA A 177 5.24 11.39 15.84
N ALA A 178 6.16 12.35 15.77
CA ALA A 178 6.71 12.89 14.53
C ALA A 178 8.20 13.17 14.65
N GLN A 179 8.88 13.24 13.51
CA GLN A 179 10.31 13.59 13.42
C GLN A 179 10.58 14.44 12.17
N PRO A 180 11.69 15.18 12.11
CA PRO A 180 12.09 15.86 10.89
C PRO A 180 12.25 14.88 9.73
N GLY A 181 11.88 15.29 8.51
CA GLY A 181 12.23 14.58 7.28
C GLY A 181 13.74 14.58 7.06
N ALA A 182 14.22 13.63 6.28
CA ALA A 182 15.66 13.43 6.03
C ALA A 182 16.22 14.33 4.92
N LEU A 183 15.39 14.69 3.94
CA LEU A 183 15.81 15.35 2.70
C LEU A 183 15.26 16.78 2.58
N SER A 184 14.00 16.99 2.91
CA SER A 184 13.34 18.29 2.81
C SER A 184 13.39 19.04 4.15
N PRO A 185 13.84 20.31 4.17
CA PRO A 185 13.83 21.14 5.38
C PRO A 185 12.42 21.45 5.89
N LEU A 186 11.39 21.24 5.05
CA LEU A 186 9.99 21.46 5.37
C LEU A 186 9.24 20.17 5.73
N ALA A 187 9.89 19.02 5.62
CA ALA A 187 9.24 17.74 5.88
C ALA A 187 9.19 17.40 7.37
N VAL A 188 8.02 16.93 7.79
CA VAL A 188 7.78 16.29 9.07
C VAL A 188 7.22 14.89 8.79
N ARG A 189 7.92 13.84 9.23
CA ARG A 189 7.52 12.44 9.05
C ARG A 189 6.80 11.94 10.29
N LEU A 190 5.59 11.42 10.11
CA LEU A 190 4.85 10.81 11.18
C LEU A 190 5.25 9.34 11.36
N ARG A 191 5.29 8.87 12.61
CA ARG A 191 5.53 7.45 12.92
C ARG A 191 4.35 6.59 12.53
N ASP A 192 3.15 7.07 12.80
CA ASP A 192 1.89 6.40 12.54
C ASP A 192 1.07 7.19 11.50
N LYS A 193 -0.07 6.67 11.10
CA LYS A 193 -0.99 7.31 10.14
C LYS A 193 -2.30 7.72 10.82
N PRO A 194 -2.28 8.75 11.69
CA PRO A 194 -3.48 9.23 12.34
C PRO A 194 -4.43 9.90 11.33
N ALA A 195 -5.71 10.03 11.69
CA ALA A 195 -6.70 10.74 10.89
C ALA A 195 -6.52 12.25 11.03
N LEU A 196 -5.81 12.87 10.10
CA LEU A 196 -5.47 14.31 10.14
C LEU A 196 -6.55 15.25 9.58
N ALA A 197 -7.51 14.75 8.80
CA ALA A 197 -8.48 15.57 8.08
C ALA A 197 -9.34 16.51 8.97
N LYS A 198 -9.45 16.22 10.27
CA LYS A 198 -10.15 17.03 11.27
C LYS A 198 -9.21 17.68 12.28
N HIS A 199 -7.91 17.52 12.11
CA HIS A 199 -6.92 18.09 13.03
C HIS A 199 -6.91 19.62 12.93
N PRO A 200 -6.94 20.39 14.03
CA PRO A 200 -7.00 21.86 14.01
C PRO A 200 -5.89 22.49 13.18
N LEU A 201 -4.65 22.02 13.30
CA LEU A 201 -3.51 22.52 12.53
C LEU A 201 -3.63 22.25 11.02
N PHE A 202 -4.29 21.14 10.62
CA PHE A 202 -4.57 20.85 9.22
C PHE A 202 -5.65 21.78 8.68
N LEU A 203 -6.74 21.95 9.43
CA LEU A 203 -7.85 22.86 9.05
C LEU A 203 -7.41 24.31 8.99
N ASP A 204 -6.48 24.71 9.86
CA ASP A 204 -5.85 26.03 9.81
C ASP A 204 -4.84 26.16 8.65
N GLY A 205 -4.43 25.06 8.01
CA GLY A 205 -3.44 25.06 6.93
C GLY A 205 -2.01 25.30 7.42
N ALA A 206 -1.67 24.96 8.67
CA ALA A 206 -0.31 25.00 9.19
C ALA A 206 0.60 23.96 8.53
N PHE A 207 0.03 22.87 8.01
CA PHE A 207 0.71 21.86 7.21
C PHE A 207 -0.23 21.26 6.16
N GLU A 208 0.37 20.58 5.18
CA GLU A 208 -0.31 19.75 4.20
C GLU A 208 0.29 18.34 4.18
N VAL A 209 -0.50 17.34 3.81
CA VAL A 209 0.00 15.99 3.58
C VAL A 209 0.66 15.95 2.21
N GLN A 210 1.98 15.78 2.20
CA GLN A 210 2.77 15.71 0.97
C GLN A 210 4.01 14.85 1.21
N ASP A 211 4.21 13.85 0.35
CA ASP A 211 5.41 13.01 0.33
C ASP A 211 6.68 13.85 0.25
N GLU A 212 7.72 13.46 1.00
CA GLU A 212 8.97 14.22 1.08
C GLU A 212 9.67 14.36 -0.28
N GLY A 213 9.66 13.30 -1.11
CA GLY A 213 10.21 13.36 -2.47
C GLY A 213 9.48 14.38 -3.35
N SER A 214 8.14 14.47 -3.23
CA SER A 214 7.33 15.47 -3.92
C SER A 214 7.64 16.90 -3.47
N GLN A 215 8.01 17.11 -2.19
CA GLN A 215 8.44 18.41 -1.70
C GLN A 215 9.75 18.88 -2.38
N LEU A 216 10.67 17.95 -2.66
CA LEU A 216 11.94 18.26 -3.33
C LEU A 216 11.75 18.81 -4.75
N LEU A 217 10.71 18.36 -5.46
CA LEU A 217 10.39 18.90 -6.79
C LEU A 217 10.11 20.41 -6.73
N GLY A 218 9.49 20.89 -5.65
CA GLY A 218 9.27 22.32 -5.42
C GLY A 218 10.57 23.11 -5.33
N PHE A 219 11.60 22.56 -4.71
CA PHE A 219 12.92 23.21 -4.64
C PHE A 219 13.65 23.21 -5.98
N LEU A 220 13.52 22.15 -6.80
CA LEU A 220 14.10 22.09 -8.13
C LEU A 220 13.51 23.12 -9.08
N LEU A 221 12.25 23.48 -8.93
CA LEU A 221 11.58 24.47 -9.75
C LEU A 221 11.94 25.92 -9.37
N GLU A 222 12.46 26.15 -8.15
CA GLU A 222 12.81 27.45 -7.61
C GLU A 222 11.76 28.56 -7.93
N PRO A 223 10.46 28.34 -7.61
CA PRO A 223 9.42 29.28 -7.98
C PRO A 223 9.69 30.64 -7.32
N LYS A 224 9.72 31.70 -8.12
CA LYS A 224 9.86 33.07 -7.62
C LYS A 224 8.46 33.65 -7.37
N ARG A 225 8.35 34.51 -6.34
CA ARG A 225 7.15 35.31 -6.18
C ARG A 225 6.97 36.22 -7.39
N GLY A 226 5.80 36.14 -8.03
CA GLY A 226 5.42 37.02 -9.13
C GLY A 226 5.15 38.45 -8.67
#